data_198e895c83c1a0c9d06b2a8955464a95
#
_entry.id   198e895c83c1a0c9d06b2a8955464a95
#
_cell.length_a   1.000
_cell.length_b   1.000
_cell.length_c   1.000
_cell.angle_alpha   90.00
_cell.angle_beta   90.00
_cell.angle_gamma   90.00
#
_symmetry.space_group_name_H-M   'P 1'
#
loop_
_entity.id
_entity.type
_entity.pdbx_description
1 polymer ?
#
loop_
_entity_poly.entity_id
_entity_poly.type
_entity_poly.pdbx_seq_one_letter_code
_entity_poly.pdbx_strand_id
1 'polypeptide(L)'
;MTEVSVIIPTYNREKFISECVQSVLAQTLPAREIIIVDDGSTDATYNILRDLGFNSLSTKKTVLRYFFQENRGVSSARNLGIKEARSEYIALLDSDDLWLKSKLDRQVSTFQNDTQSSRLSHT
;
A
#
# COMPACT_ATOMS: atom_id res chain seq x y z
N MET A 1 19.10 2.87 -5.72
CA MET A 1 18.09 3.48 -4.83
C MET A 1 17.05 2.43 -4.48
N THR A 2 16.70 2.35 -3.22
CA THR A 2 15.74 1.36 -2.75
C THR A 2 14.33 1.85 -2.98
N GLU A 3 13.50 1.02 -3.61
CA GLU A 3 12.12 1.35 -3.88
C GLU A 3 11.20 0.35 -3.22
N VAL A 4 10.07 0.82 -2.73
CA VAL A 4 9.09 0.00 -2.02
C VAL A 4 7.71 0.18 -2.64
N SER A 5 7.03 -0.93 -2.88
CA SER A 5 5.62 -0.94 -3.23
C SER A 5 4.83 -1.30 -1.99
N VAL A 6 3.86 -0.46 -1.63
CA VAL A 6 3.00 -0.71 -0.48
C VAL A 6 1.67 -1.26 -0.99
N ILE A 7 1.27 -2.42 -0.48
CA ILE A 7 0.04 -3.08 -0.90
C ILE A 7 -0.98 -2.97 0.23
N ILE A 8 -2.14 -2.42 -0.10
CA ILE A 8 -3.23 -2.23 0.86
C ILE A 8 -4.45 -2.98 0.35
N PRO A 9 -4.68 -4.21 0.83
CA PRO A 9 -5.95 -4.87 0.53
C PRO A 9 -7.04 -4.19 1.32
N THR A 10 -8.18 -3.94 0.69
CA THR A 10 -9.25 -3.22 1.36
C THR A 10 -10.61 -3.81 1.01
N TYR A 11 -11.53 -3.76 1.97
CA TYR A 11 -12.91 -4.16 1.79
C TYR A 11 -13.78 -3.39 2.77
N ASN A 12 -14.62 -2.50 2.24
CA ASN A 12 -15.55 -1.69 3.05
C ASN A 12 -14.83 -0.97 4.21
N ARG A 13 -13.85 -0.13 3.86
CA ARG A 13 -13.05 0.62 4.83
C ARG A 13 -13.20 2.13 4.65
N GLU A 14 -14.40 2.60 4.32
CA GLU A 14 -14.63 4.02 4.06
C GLU A 14 -14.20 4.92 5.22
N LYS A 15 -14.25 4.40 6.46
CA LYS A 15 -13.90 5.19 7.64
C LYS A 15 -12.40 5.26 7.90
N PHE A 16 -11.61 4.38 7.28
CA PHE A 16 -10.20 4.22 7.61
C PHE A 16 -9.26 4.44 6.43
N ILE A 17 -9.75 4.24 5.22
CA ILE A 17 -8.86 4.14 4.06
C ILE A 17 -8.10 5.45 3.79
N SER A 18 -8.72 6.59 3.99
CA SER A 18 -8.06 7.87 3.75
C SER A 18 -6.87 8.06 4.67
N GLU A 19 -7.05 7.83 5.96
CA GLU A 19 -5.97 7.98 6.93
C GLU A 19 -4.87 6.95 6.68
N CYS A 20 -5.27 5.73 6.32
CA CYS A 20 -4.32 4.67 6.00
C CYS A 20 -3.41 5.09 4.84
N VAL A 21 -3.98 5.53 3.74
CA VAL A 21 -3.22 5.99 2.58
C VAL A 21 -2.33 7.18 2.94
N GLN A 22 -2.87 8.12 3.69
CA GLN A 22 -2.09 9.31 4.07
C GLN A 22 -0.92 8.96 4.97
N SER A 23 -1.04 7.92 5.81
CA SER A 23 0.07 7.49 6.64
C SER A 23 1.22 6.94 5.80
N VAL A 24 0.93 6.37 4.65
CA VAL A 24 1.96 5.92 3.70
C VAL A 24 2.57 7.12 2.97
N LEU A 25 1.73 8.07 2.55
CA LEU A 25 2.22 9.27 1.87
C LEU A 25 3.10 10.13 2.75
N ALA A 26 2.93 10.04 4.06
CA ALA A 26 3.70 10.83 5.03
C ALA A 26 5.00 10.16 5.46
N GLN A 27 5.37 9.02 4.90
CA GLN A 27 6.59 8.32 5.29
C GLN A 27 7.84 9.14 4.97
N THR A 28 8.84 9.05 5.86
CA THR A 28 10.12 9.73 5.64
C THR A 28 10.85 9.13 4.44
N LEU A 29 10.72 7.83 4.22
CA LEU A 29 11.16 7.21 2.98
C LEU A 29 9.94 7.05 2.08
N PRO A 30 9.85 7.81 0.98
CA PRO A 30 8.66 7.72 0.12
C PRO A 30 8.52 6.35 -0.52
N ALA A 31 7.31 5.82 -0.56
CA ALA A 31 7.03 4.64 -1.34
C ALA A 31 7.02 5.01 -2.82
N ARG A 32 7.44 4.10 -3.67
CA ARG A 32 7.34 4.30 -5.11
C ARG A 32 5.89 4.30 -5.56
N GLU A 33 5.11 3.41 -4.98
CA GLU A 33 3.69 3.27 -5.33
C GLU A 33 2.91 2.72 -4.15
N ILE A 34 1.63 3.05 -4.14
CA ILE A 34 0.67 2.45 -3.23
C ILE A 34 -0.32 1.69 -4.11
N ILE A 35 -0.44 0.40 -3.89
CA ILE A 35 -1.35 -0.46 -4.64
C ILE A 35 -2.52 -0.79 -3.74
N ILE A 36 -3.69 -0.25 -4.06
CA ILE A 36 -4.93 -0.57 -3.37
C ILE A 36 -5.59 -1.70 -4.14
N VAL A 37 -5.85 -2.81 -3.47
CA VAL A 37 -6.65 -3.88 -4.06
C VAL A 37 -7.97 -3.92 -3.33
N ASP A 38 -9.01 -3.46 -3.99
CA ASP A 38 -10.35 -3.39 -3.43
C ASP A 38 -11.07 -4.70 -3.69
N ASP A 39 -11.34 -5.44 -2.63
CA ASP A 39 -11.92 -6.77 -2.69
C ASP A 39 -13.46 -6.70 -2.69
N GLY A 40 -14.00 -5.88 -3.56
CA GLY A 40 -15.45 -5.84 -3.76
C GLY A 40 -16.22 -4.89 -2.84
N SER A 41 -15.62 -3.77 -2.43
CA SER A 41 -16.29 -2.82 -1.54
C SER A 41 -17.60 -2.32 -2.13
N THR A 42 -18.60 -2.21 -1.26
CA THR A 42 -19.93 -1.70 -1.62
C THR A 42 -20.24 -0.37 -0.94
N ASP A 43 -19.33 0.12 -0.10
CA ASP A 43 -19.48 1.41 0.58
C ASP A 43 -18.77 2.53 -0.20
N ALA A 44 -18.45 3.64 0.43
CA ALA A 44 -17.82 4.79 -0.22
C ALA A 44 -16.30 4.67 -0.37
N THR A 45 -15.70 3.51 -0.12
CA THR A 45 -14.26 3.31 -0.22
C THR A 45 -13.72 3.77 -1.56
N TYR A 46 -14.34 3.34 -2.66
CA TYR A 46 -13.89 3.74 -4.00
C TYR A 46 -13.94 5.26 -4.18
N ASN A 47 -15.04 5.89 -3.75
CA ASN A 47 -15.20 7.34 -3.94
C ASN A 47 -14.14 8.12 -3.19
N ILE A 48 -13.80 7.68 -1.97
CA ILE A 48 -12.76 8.31 -1.18
C ILE A 48 -11.39 8.18 -1.87
N LEU A 49 -11.08 6.99 -2.38
CA LEU A 49 -9.82 6.78 -3.07
C LEU A 49 -9.73 7.58 -4.36
N ARG A 50 -10.84 7.66 -5.10
CA ARG A 50 -10.89 8.48 -6.30
C ARG A 50 -10.59 9.95 -5.98
N ASP A 51 -11.14 10.45 -4.88
CA ASP A 51 -10.91 11.83 -4.47
C ASP A 51 -9.47 12.06 -4.00
N LEU A 52 -8.79 11.03 -3.53
CA LEU A 52 -7.37 11.10 -3.22
C LEU A 52 -6.50 11.09 -4.48
N GLY A 53 -7.08 10.77 -5.64
CA GLY A 53 -6.38 10.85 -6.93
C GLY A 53 -5.59 9.63 -7.31
N PHE A 54 -6.19 8.43 -7.20
CA PHE A 54 -5.48 7.24 -7.65
C PHE A 54 -5.18 7.34 -9.16
N ASN A 55 -4.12 6.66 -9.58
CA ASN A 55 -3.57 6.70 -10.93
C ASN A 55 -3.09 8.09 -11.35
N SER A 56 -3.00 9.01 -10.40
CA SER A 56 -2.36 10.28 -10.61
C SER A 56 -1.37 10.48 -9.47
N LEU A 57 -0.51 11.45 -9.60
CA LEU A 57 0.52 11.68 -8.62
C LEU A 57 -0.08 12.40 -7.42
N SER A 58 -0.23 11.69 -6.32
CA SER A 58 -0.70 12.29 -5.06
C SER A 58 0.38 13.12 -4.42
N THR A 59 1.64 12.69 -4.60
CA THR A 59 2.82 13.45 -4.20
C THR A 59 3.81 13.37 -5.35
N LYS A 60 4.92 14.08 -5.22
CA LYS A 60 5.91 14.10 -6.29
C LYS A 60 6.56 12.74 -6.54
N LYS A 61 6.47 11.79 -5.60
CA LYS A 61 7.27 10.56 -5.67
C LYS A 61 6.46 9.29 -5.57
N THR A 62 5.21 9.37 -5.18
CA THR A 62 4.39 8.19 -4.94
C THR A 62 3.19 8.19 -5.86
N VAL A 63 3.00 7.10 -6.57
CA VAL A 63 1.84 6.90 -7.44
C VAL A 63 0.84 6.02 -6.71
N LEU A 64 -0.42 6.41 -6.74
CA LEU A 64 -1.50 5.63 -6.15
C LEU A 64 -2.20 4.86 -7.27
N ARG A 65 -2.19 3.52 -7.17
CA ARG A 65 -2.81 2.63 -8.16
C ARG A 65 -3.95 1.87 -7.50
N TYR A 66 -5.05 1.74 -8.22
CA TYR A 66 -6.26 1.10 -7.71
C TYR A 66 -6.66 -0.07 -8.59
N PHE A 67 -6.93 -1.22 -7.95
CA PHE A 67 -7.42 -2.42 -8.61
C PHE A 67 -8.67 -2.89 -7.89
N PHE A 68 -9.68 -3.28 -8.64
CA PHE A 68 -10.91 -3.82 -8.08
C PHE A 68 -11.04 -5.29 -8.46
N GLN A 69 -11.47 -6.11 -7.53
CA GLN A 69 -11.83 -7.50 -7.80
C GLN A 69 -13.14 -7.82 -7.10
N GLU A 70 -13.83 -8.85 -7.58
CA GLU A 70 -14.98 -9.36 -6.86
C GLU A 70 -14.52 -9.95 -5.53
N ASN A 71 -15.37 -9.92 -4.53
CA ASN A 71 -15.00 -10.36 -3.18
C ASN A 71 -14.47 -11.81 -3.20
N ARG A 72 -13.18 -11.96 -2.99
CA ARG A 72 -12.48 -13.24 -3.02
C ARG A 72 -11.62 -13.47 -1.78
N GLY A 73 -11.60 -12.49 -0.88
CA GLY A 73 -10.86 -12.59 0.36
C GLY A 73 -9.54 -11.83 0.34
N VAL A 74 -9.02 -11.59 1.54
CA VAL A 74 -7.84 -10.77 1.72
C VAL A 74 -6.59 -11.40 1.11
N SER A 75 -6.47 -12.73 1.16
CA SER A 75 -5.31 -13.41 0.57
C SER A 75 -5.26 -13.22 -0.94
N SER A 76 -6.41 -13.30 -1.59
CA SER A 76 -6.49 -13.06 -3.03
C SER A 76 -6.11 -11.62 -3.36
N ALA A 77 -6.57 -10.67 -2.56
CA ALA A 77 -6.24 -9.26 -2.77
C ALA A 77 -4.75 -8.99 -2.60
N ARG A 78 -4.14 -9.56 -1.57
CA ARG A 78 -2.69 -9.44 -1.36
C ARG A 78 -1.91 -10.02 -2.53
N ASN A 79 -2.32 -11.18 -3.02
CA ASN A 79 -1.64 -11.84 -4.13
C ASN A 79 -1.71 -11.00 -5.40
N LEU A 80 -2.85 -10.39 -5.67
CA LEU A 80 -2.97 -9.49 -6.82
C LEU A 80 -2.03 -8.29 -6.68
N GLY A 81 -2.00 -7.69 -5.49
CA GLY A 81 -1.10 -6.57 -5.23
C GLY A 81 0.35 -6.94 -5.44
N ILE A 82 0.76 -8.09 -4.93
CA ILE A 82 2.13 -8.57 -5.08
C ILE A 82 2.46 -8.77 -6.57
N LYS A 83 1.53 -9.35 -7.32
CA LYS A 83 1.72 -9.56 -8.75
C LYS A 83 1.91 -8.25 -9.51
N GLU A 84 1.19 -7.21 -9.11
CA GLU A 84 1.23 -5.91 -9.79
C GLU A 84 2.36 -5.00 -9.32
N ALA A 85 3.04 -5.36 -8.24
CA ALA A 85 4.08 -4.51 -7.67
C ALA A 85 5.27 -4.38 -8.61
N ARG A 86 5.82 -3.18 -8.68
CA ARG A 86 6.93 -2.83 -9.58
C ARG A 86 8.25 -2.62 -8.86
N SER A 87 8.25 -2.70 -7.54
CA SER A 87 9.44 -2.41 -6.75
C SER A 87 10.09 -3.68 -6.23
N GLU A 88 11.36 -3.55 -5.85
CA GLU A 88 12.11 -4.67 -5.29
C GLU A 88 11.57 -5.11 -3.93
N TYR A 89 11.16 -4.14 -3.11
CA TYR A 89 10.62 -4.43 -1.79
C TYR A 89 9.11 -4.23 -1.79
N ILE A 90 8.42 -5.11 -1.07
CA ILE A 90 6.96 -5.09 -0.97
C ILE A 90 6.60 -5.04 0.51
N ALA A 91 5.77 -4.07 0.88
CA ALA A 91 5.26 -3.94 2.23
C ALA A 91 3.74 -4.07 2.21
N LEU A 92 3.20 -4.84 3.13
CA LEU A 92 1.77 -5.05 3.27
C LEU A 92 1.24 -4.21 4.43
N LEU A 93 0.13 -3.53 4.20
CA LEU A 93 -0.52 -2.70 5.21
C LEU A 93 -2.02 -2.97 5.17
N ASP A 94 -2.59 -3.35 6.31
CA ASP A 94 -4.03 -3.53 6.40
C ASP A 94 -4.72 -2.16 6.36
N SER A 95 -5.88 -2.11 5.70
CA SER A 95 -6.54 -0.84 5.38
C SER A 95 -7.12 -0.10 6.60
N ASP A 96 -7.15 -0.74 7.77
CA ASP A 96 -7.57 -0.09 9.02
C ASP A 96 -6.38 0.23 9.92
N ASP A 97 -5.15 0.08 9.44
CA ASP A 97 -3.94 0.38 10.18
C ASP A 97 -3.33 1.70 9.74
N LEU A 98 -2.49 2.25 10.60
CA LEU A 98 -1.71 3.45 10.34
C LEU A 98 -0.25 3.16 10.56
N TRP A 99 0.61 3.77 9.76
CA TRP A 99 2.06 3.63 9.91
C TRP A 99 2.66 4.86 10.57
N LEU A 100 3.66 4.62 11.40
CA LEU A 100 4.52 5.70 11.87
C LEU A 100 5.39 6.20 10.73
N LYS A 101 5.79 7.46 10.78
CA LYS A 101 6.50 8.11 9.68
C LYS A 101 7.78 7.41 9.25
N SER A 102 8.44 6.70 10.15
CA SER A 102 9.71 6.03 9.86
C SER A 102 9.58 4.54 9.56
N LYS A 103 8.36 4.05 9.34
CA LYS A 103 8.13 2.61 9.16
C LYS A 103 8.91 2.05 7.98
N LEU A 104 8.79 2.66 6.81
CA LEU A 104 9.46 2.16 5.61
C LEU A 104 10.97 2.32 5.71
N ASP A 105 11.42 3.43 6.23
CA ASP A 105 12.86 3.68 6.38
C ASP A 105 13.48 2.60 7.26
N ARG A 106 12.85 2.28 8.38
CA ARG A 106 13.34 1.23 9.27
C ARG A 106 13.35 -0.14 8.62
N GLN A 107 12.28 -0.47 7.88
CA GLN A 107 12.20 -1.79 7.24
C GLN A 107 13.23 -1.95 6.15
N VAL A 108 13.42 -0.93 5.33
CA VAL A 108 14.41 -0.97 4.26
C VAL A 108 15.80 -1.12 4.85
N SER A 109 16.11 -0.39 5.92
CA SER A 109 17.41 -0.51 6.59
C SER A 109 17.64 -1.93 7.10
N THR A 110 16.60 -2.56 7.66
CA THR A 110 16.70 -3.94 8.12
C THR A 110 16.97 -4.90 6.96
N PHE A 111 16.25 -4.74 5.85
CA PHE A 111 16.46 -5.59 4.68
C PHE A 111 17.87 -5.44 4.12
N GLN A 112 18.39 -4.23 4.07
CA GLN A 112 19.72 -3.99 3.54
C GLN A 112 20.83 -4.54 4.42
N ASN A 113 20.58 -4.63 5.73
CA ASN A 113 21.57 -5.14 6.68
C ASN A 113 21.50 -6.64 6.88
N ASP A 114 20.46 -7.27 6.36
CA ASP A 114 20.25 -8.71 6.52
C ASP A 114 20.59 -9.41 5.20
N THR A 115 21.64 -10.24 5.23
CA THR A 115 22.09 -10.96 4.04
C THR A 115 21.06 -11.97 3.54
N GLN A 116 20.09 -12.33 4.39
CA GLN A 116 18.99 -13.22 4.01
C GLN A 116 17.70 -12.46 3.90
N SER A 117 17.77 -11.19 3.56
CA SER A 117 16.61 -10.34 3.55
C SER A 117 15.47 -10.86 2.69
N SER A 118 14.26 -10.62 3.13
CA SER A 118 13.04 -10.95 2.43
C SER A 118 12.55 -9.71 1.69
N ARG A 119 11.95 -9.93 0.52
CA ARG A 119 11.32 -8.84 -0.22
C ARG A 119 9.93 -8.54 0.28
N LEU A 120 9.40 -9.37 1.17
CA LEU A 120 8.03 -9.22 1.68
C LEU A 120 8.07 -8.90 3.15
N SER A 121 7.33 -7.86 3.54
CA SER A 121 7.23 -7.46 4.92
C SER A 121 5.76 -7.27 5.29
N HIS A 122 5.42 -7.64 6.53
CA HIS A 122 4.10 -7.40 7.10
C HIS A 122 4.18 -6.27 8.11
N THR A 123 3.10 -5.50 8.21
CA THR A 123 2.99 -4.42 9.20
C THR A 123 2.60 -4.98 10.57
#